data_236e6664fbbcb23187fdc5893f1779dc
#
_entry.id   236e6664fbbcb23187fdc5893f1779dc
#
_cell.length_a   1.000
_cell.length_b   1.000
_cell.length_c   1.000
_cell.angle_alpha   90.00
_cell.angle_beta   90.00
_cell.angle_gamma   90.00
#
_symmetry.space_group_name_H-M   'P 1'
#
loop_
_entity.id
_entity.type
_entity.pdbx_description
1 polymer ?
#
loop_
_entity_poly.entity_id
_entity_poly.type
_entity_poly.pdbx_seq_one_letter_code
_entity_poly.pdbx_strand_id
1 'polypeptide(L)'
;TPSINPDQEVTFQTVISPTTKAGLLTGQVAFSTDNNFYAYAFFLPQGETWATNYASSEKYIYNSLVGYTDNVWKASQTYYWPKQGSLTFFAWTDNTNAPSVAGSTAAIICAADKGMQFLDYDVTSNPNKDMMVAEMANDKNENEETYLKTGVPTLFSHVLAQIQFK
;
A
#
# COMPACT_ATOMS: atom_id res chain seq x y z
N THR A 1 6.43 21.05 -3.65
CA THR A 1 5.41 20.25 -4.31
C THR A 1 5.83 19.96 -5.75
N PRO A 2 5.93 18.71 -6.16
CA PRO A 2 6.36 18.39 -7.52
C PRO A 2 5.30 18.78 -8.55
N SER A 3 5.76 19.08 -9.77
CA SER A 3 4.86 19.25 -10.91
C SER A 3 4.23 17.91 -11.27
N ILE A 4 2.94 17.91 -11.52
CA ILE A 4 2.20 16.69 -11.85
C ILE A 4 1.96 16.56 -13.34
N ASN A 5 1.75 15.31 -13.79
CA ASN A 5 1.33 15.01 -15.14
C ASN A 5 -0.19 14.79 -15.13
N PRO A 6 -1.00 15.72 -15.67
CA PRO A 6 -2.45 15.67 -15.53
C PRO A 6 -3.11 14.54 -16.32
N ASP A 7 -2.38 13.86 -17.22
CA ASP A 7 -2.91 12.77 -18.00
C ASP A 7 -2.54 11.38 -17.43
N GLN A 8 -1.79 11.35 -16.33
CA GLN A 8 -1.27 10.10 -15.77
C GLN A 8 -1.74 9.91 -14.34
N GLU A 9 -2.92 9.33 -14.18
CA GLU A 9 -3.47 9.03 -12.86
C GLU A 9 -2.75 7.85 -12.22
N VAL A 10 -2.53 7.94 -10.91
CA VAL A 10 -1.98 6.83 -10.13
C VAL A 10 -3.07 5.80 -9.89
N THR A 11 -2.86 4.57 -10.36
CA THR A 11 -3.74 3.44 -10.16
C THR A 11 -2.97 2.27 -9.58
N PHE A 12 -3.69 1.23 -9.14
CA PHE A 12 -3.09 0.10 -8.43
C PHE A 12 -3.51 -1.22 -9.05
N GLN A 13 -2.66 -2.23 -8.90
CA GLN A 13 -2.95 -3.61 -9.28
C GLN A 13 -2.74 -4.48 -8.06
N THR A 14 -3.78 -5.15 -7.61
CA THR A 14 -3.78 -5.86 -6.33
C THR A 14 -3.69 -7.37 -6.49
N VAL A 15 -3.05 -8.01 -5.53
CA VAL A 15 -3.05 -9.46 -5.38
C VAL A 15 -2.69 -9.79 -3.93
N ILE A 16 -3.15 -10.92 -3.43
CA ILE A 16 -2.73 -11.44 -2.13
C ILE A 16 -1.63 -12.45 -2.40
N SER A 17 -0.46 -12.23 -1.81
CA SER A 17 0.70 -13.10 -1.99
C SER A 17 0.44 -14.49 -1.44
N PRO A 18 1.05 -15.54 -2.01
CA PRO A 18 0.92 -16.88 -1.48
C PRO A 18 1.43 -16.96 -0.05
N THR A 19 0.74 -17.75 0.76
CA THR A 19 1.18 -18.05 2.12
C THR A 19 1.83 -19.42 2.15
N THR A 20 2.82 -19.59 3.05
CA THR A 20 3.40 -20.89 3.30
C THR A 20 2.77 -21.48 4.56
N LYS A 21 2.12 -22.61 4.44
CA LYS A 21 1.55 -23.33 5.58
C LYS A 21 2.10 -24.75 5.57
N ALA A 22 2.77 -25.14 6.64
CA ALA A 22 3.38 -26.48 6.76
C ALA A 22 4.30 -26.82 5.57
N GLY A 23 5.05 -25.83 5.07
CA GLY A 23 5.98 -25.99 3.95
C GLY A 23 5.31 -26.01 2.57
N LEU A 24 4.00 -25.85 2.49
CA LEU A 24 3.29 -25.80 1.22
C LEU A 24 3.01 -24.36 0.82
N LEU A 25 3.37 -24.01 -0.42
CA LEU A 25 3.01 -22.73 -1.00
C LEU A 25 1.58 -22.79 -1.52
N THR A 26 0.74 -21.92 -1.01
CA THR A 26 -0.58 -21.70 -1.59
C THR A 26 -0.44 -20.68 -2.72
N GLY A 27 -1.21 -20.85 -3.78
CA GLY A 27 -1.18 -19.91 -4.92
C GLY A 27 -1.63 -18.52 -4.55
N GLN A 28 -1.35 -17.57 -5.43
CA GLN A 28 -1.83 -16.21 -5.28
C GLN A 28 -3.35 -16.17 -5.29
N VAL A 29 -3.93 -15.34 -4.43
CA VAL A 29 -5.36 -15.16 -4.33
C VAL A 29 -5.71 -13.74 -4.78
N ALA A 30 -6.78 -13.60 -5.54
CA ALA A 30 -7.25 -12.29 -5.97
C ALA A 30 -7.75 -11.52 -4.75
N PHE A 31 -7.41 -10.23 -4.68
CA PHE A 31 -8.00 -9.33 -3.71
C PHE A 31 -9.40 -8.96 -4.21
N SER A 32 -10.42 -9.17 -3.37
CA SER A 32 -11.80 -8.95 -3.79
C SER A 32 -12.08 -7.52 -4.22
N THR A 33 -12.77 -7.36 -5.35
CA THR A 33 -13.17 -6.04 -5.83
C THR A 33 -14.22 -5.36 -4.94
N ASP A 34 -14.80 -6.10 -3.99
CA ASP A 34 -15.73 -5.54 -2.99
C ASP A 34 -14.99 -4.94 -1.80
N ASN A 35 -13.71 -5.19 -1.67
CA ASN A 35 -12.91 -4.74 -0.53
C ASN A 35 -12.06 -3.53 -0.91
N ASN A 36 -11.63 -2.78 0.09
CA ASN A 36 -10.84 -1.58 -0.08
C ASN A 36 -9.54 -1.67 0.73
N PHE A 37 -8.61 -0.77 0.44
CA PHE A 37 -7.37 -0.65 1.20
C PHE A 37 -6.97 0.81 1.33
N TYR A 38 -6.09 1.09 2.28
CA TYR A 38 -5.51 2.43 2.44
C TYR A 38 -4.11 2.45 1.81
N ALA A 39 -3.86 3.48 1.01
CA ALA A 39 -2.59 3.64 0.31
C ALA A 39 -1.83 4.87 0.82
N TYR A 40 -0.51 4.77 0.76
CA TYR A 40 0.43 5.80 1.16
C TYR A 40 1.54 5.85 0.14
N ALA A 41 2.01 7.04 -0.19
CA ALA A 41 3.15 7.20 -1.09
C ALA A 41 4.02 8.37 -0.63
N PHE A 42 5.32 8.20 -0.81
CA PHE A 42 6.31 9.23 -0.51
C PHE A 42 7.05 9.58 -1.79
N PHE A 43 7.30 10.87 -1.97
CA PHE A 43 7.95 11.40 -3.17
C PHE A 43 9.43 11.65 -2.93
N LEU A 44 10.24 11.29 -3.94
CA LEU A 44 11.65 11.66 -4.01
C LEU A 44 11.94 12.36 -5.35
N PRO A 45 12.76 13.41 -5.34
CA PRO A 45 13.17 14.07 -6.58
C PRO A 45 13.95 13.14 -7.51
N GLN A 46 14.01 13.53 -8.79
CA GLN A 46 14.77 12.78 -9.77
C GLN A 46 16.25 12.68 -9.35
N GLY A 47 16.81 11.50 -9.52
CA GLY A 47 18.19 11.21 -9.16
C GLY A 47 18.39 10.66 -7.76
N GLU A 48 17.35 10.70 -6.93
CA GLU A 48 17.39 10.10 -5.59
C GLU A 48 16.72 8.74 -5.58
N THR A 49 17.19 7.86 -4.70
CA THR A 49 16.63 6.51 -4.55
C THR A 49 16.12 6.30 -3.14
N TRP A 50 15.11 5.44 -3.00
CA TRP A 50 14.52 5.17 -1.70
C TRP A 50 15.54 4.61 -0.72
N ALA A 51 16.35 3.66 -1.15
CA ALA A 51 17.35 3.03 -0.28
C ALA A 51 18.30 4.04 0.38
N THR A 52 18.64 5.12 -0.33
CA THR A 52 19.57 6.13 0.15
C THR A 52 18.88 7.34 0.75
N ASN A 53 17.74 7.75 0.19
CA ASN A 53 17.16 9.07 0.45
C ASN A 53 15.79 9.04 1.13
N TYR A 54 15.32 7.90 1.61
CA TYR A 54 13.99 7.79 2.19
C TYR A 54 13.72 8.82 3.30
N ALA A 55 14.74 9.18 4.08
CA ALA A 55 14.59 10.11 5.20
C ALA A 55 14.20 11.52 4.76
N SER A 56 14.53 11.92 3.53
CA SER A 56 14.20 13.23 2.99
C SER A 56 12.94 13.23 2.13
N SER A 57 12.26 12.10 2.02
CA SER A 57 11.07 11.98 1.19
C SER A 57 9.90 12.82 1.73
N GLU A 58 9.02 13.23 0.83
CA GLU A 58 7.82 14.00 1.18
C GLU A 58 6.58 13.12 1.05
N LYS A 59 5.63 13.30 1.96
CA LYS A 59 4.33 12.63 1.84
C LYS A 59 3.62 13.13 0.58
N TYR A 60 3.21 12.20 -0.27
CA TYR A 60 2.50 12.49 -1.51
C TYR A 60 1.06 12.00 -1.45
N ILE A 61 0.86 10.75 -1.05
CA ILE A 61 -0.43 10.15 -0.76
C ILE A 61 -0.36 9.66 0.68
N TYR A 62 -1.35 10.01 1.50
CA TYR A 62 -1.34 9.55 2.88
C TYR A 62 -2.74 9.17 3.32
N ASN A 63 -2.90 7.95 3.83
CA ASN A 63 -4.17 7.44 4.38
C ASN A 63 -5.33 7.60 3.39
N SER A 64 -5.10 7.26 2.12
CA SER A 64 -6.09 7.43 1.07
C SER A 64 -6.79 6.11 0.77
N LEU A 65 -8.10 6.09 0.88
CA LEU A 65 -8.90 4.90 0.62
C LEU A 65 -8.93 4.59 -0.88
N VAL A 66 -8.58 3.36 -1.23
CA VAL A 66 -8.55 2.88 -2.61
C VAL A 66 -9.60 1.80 -2.78
N GLY A 67 -10.39 1.92 -3.83
CA GLY A 67 -11.41 0.94 -4.18
C GLY A 67 -11.41 0.64 -5.67
N TYR A 68 -12.16 -0.39 -6.04
CA TYR A 68 -12.28 -0.81 -7.43
C TYR A 68 -13.46 -0.10 -8.08
N THR A 69 -13.16 0.76 -9.06
CA THR A 69 -14.15 1.58 -9.74
C THR A 69 -13.73 1.72 -11.21
N ASP A 70 -14.68 1.62 -12.13
CA ASP A 70 -14.40 1.73 -13.57
C ASP A 70 -13.31 0.77 -14.04
N ASN A 71 -13.35 -0.46 -13.53
CA ASN A 71 -12.42 -1.54 -13.87
C ASN A 71 -10.97 -1.27 -13.47
N VAL A 72 -10.75 -0.41 -12.47
CA VAL A 72 -9.40 -0.09 -12.00
C VAL A 72 -9.42 0.21 -10.49
N TRP A 73 -8.31 -0.11 -9.81
CA TRP A 73 -8.12 0.27 -8.42
C TRP A 73 -7.60 1.70 -8.36
N LYS A 74 -8.38 2.61 -7.80
CA LYS A 74 -7.98 4.01 -7.70
C LYS A 74 -8.42 4.60 -6.36
N ALA A 75 -7.70 5.63 -5.92
CA ALA A 75 -8.02 6.33 -4.70
C ALA A 75 -9.32 7.13 -4.86
N SER A 76 -10.02 7.34 -3.74
CA SER A 76 -11.23 8.16 -3.72
C SER A 76 -10.96 9.59 -4.17
N GLN A 77 -9.77 10.10 -3.85
CA GLN A 77 -9.26 11.36 -4.38
C GLN A 77 -8.29 11.03 -5.51
N THR A 78 -8.41 11.72 -6.65
CA THR A 78 -7.53 11.48 -7.79
C THR A 78 -6.13 12.01 -7.52
N TYR A 79 -5.11 11.17 -7.73
CA TYR A 79 -3.70 11.54 -7.66
C TYR A 79 -3.07 11.30 -9.01
N TYR A 80 -2.16 12.19 -9.39
CA TYR A 80 -1.43 12.11 -10.65
C TYR A 80 0.05 11.86 -10.39
N TRP A 81 0.70 11.18 -11.32
CA TRP A 81 2.14 10.95 -11.24
C TRP A 81 2.90 12.27 -11.32
N PRO A 82 3.97 12.44 -10.53
CA PRO A 82 4.86 13.59 -10.72
C PRO A 82 5.57 13.46 -12.08
N LYS A 83 5.82 14.59 -12.72
CA LYS A 83 6.53 14.60 -14.01
C LYS A 83 7.94 14.09 -13.90
N GLN A 84 8.60 14.34 -12.79
CA GLN A 84 9.96 13.90 -12.50
C GLN A 84 10.01 13.37 -11.08
N GLY A 85 10.94 12.44 -10.84
CA GLY A 85 11.09 11.83 -9.54
C GLY A 85 10.34 10.51 -9.43
N SER A 86 10.23 10.00 -8.23
CA SER A 86 9.64 8.69 -7.98
C SER A 86 8.68 8.71 -6.80
N LEU A 87 7.80 7.73 -6.77
CA LEU A 87 6.92 7.46 -5.63
C LEU A 87 7.23 6.09 -5.08
N THR A 88 7.27 5.99 -3.75
CA THR A 88 7.39 4.71 -3.06
C THR A 88 6.10 4.48 -2.28
N PHE A 89 5.47 3.32 -2.49
CA PHE A 89 4.13 3.03 -2.03
C PHE A 89 4.11 2.04 -0.89
N PHE A 90 3.17 2.29 0.04
CA PHE A 90 2.81 1.38 1.13
C PHE A 90 1.28 1.27 1.15
N ALA A 91 0.77 0.17 1.67
CA ALA A 91 -0.67 -0.02 1.79
C ALA A 91 -0.99 -1.03 2.89
N TRP A 92 -2.20 -0.94 3.42
CA TRP A 92 -2.73 -1.93 4.36
C TRP A 92 -4.23 -2.09 4.17
N THR A 93 -4.74 -3.23 4.59
CA THR A 93 -6.17 -3.52 4.58
C THR A 93 -6.48 -4.54 5.66
N ASP A 94 -7.74 -4.62 6.07
CA ASP A 94 -8.23 -5.73 6.90
C ASP A 94 -9.08 -6.70 6.09
N ASN A 95 -8.97 -6.61 4.76
CA ASN A 95 -9.69 -7.46 3.81
C ASN A 95 -11.22 -7.28 3.90
N THR A 96 -11.66 -6.04 4.14
CA THR A 96 -13.06 -5.65 4.15
C THR A 96 -13.28 -4.42 3.27
N ASN A 97 -14.53 -4.03 3.09
CA ASN A 97 -14.87 -2.83 2.31
C ASN A 97 -14.67 -1.53 3.09
N ALA A 98 -14.38 -1.60 4.39
CA ALA A 98 -14.14 -0.41 5.22
C ALA A 98 -13.07 -0.74 6.25
N PRO A 99 -11.79 -0.81 5.82
CA PRO A 99 -10.72 -1.21 6.74
C PRO A 99 -10.63 -0.29 7.95
N SER A 100 -10.52 -0.88 9.12
CA SER A 100 -10.46 -0.13 10.37
C SER A 100 -9.71 -0.91 11.44
N VAL A 101 -9.22 -0.19 12.46
CA VAL A 101 -8.62 -0.80 13.65
C VAL A 101 -9.32 -0.21 14.86
N ALA A 102 -9.89 -1.07 15.71
CA ALA A 102 -10.55 -0.67 16.93
C ALA A 102 -9.55 -0.54 18.08
N GLY A 103 -9.84 0.35 19.01
CA GLY A 103 -9.03 0.61 20.20
C GLY A 103 -8.84 2.10 20.40
N SER A 104 -9.01 2.56 21.64
CA SER A 104 -8.98 4.01 21.95
C SER A 104 -7.59 4.63 21.74
N THR A 105 -6.54 3.82 21.87
CA THR A 105 -5.15 4.27 21.70
C THR A 105 -4.51 3.72 20.44
N ALA A 106 -5.24 2.90 19.69
CA ALA A 106 -4.70 2.32 18.45
C ALA A 106 -4.47 3.40 17.40
N ALA A 107 -3.35 3.32 16.72
CA ALA A 107 -3.00 4.26 15.65
C ALA A 107 -2.31 3.52 14.51
N ILE A 108 -2.61 3.97 13.29
CA ILE A 108 -1.97 3.45 12.08
C ILE A 108 -1.09 4.55 11.52
N ILE A 109 0.19 4.27 11.38
CA ILE A 109 1.17 5.23 10.90
C ILE A 109 1.95 4.59 9.76
N CYS A 110 2.20 5.35 8.71
CA CYS A 110 3.13 4.97 7.66
C CYS A 110 4.35 5.89 7.76
N ALA A 111 5.49 5.31 8.11
CA ALA A 111 6.73 6.05 8.25
C ALA A 111 7.71 5.63 7.16
N ALA A 112 8.48 6.60 6.65
CA ALA A 112 9.42 6.32 5.56
C ALA A 112 10.46 5.27 5.93
N ASP A 113 10.92 5.30 7.18
CA ASP A 113 11.96 4.37 7.65
C ASP A 113 11.43 3.00 8.07
N LYS A 114 10.16 2.91 8.45
CA LYS A 114 9.60 1.68 9.04
C LYS A 114 8.42 1.10 8.26
N GLY A 115 7.87 1.84 7.30
CA GLY A 115 6.68 1.41 6.59
C GLY A 115 5.43 1.47 7.46
N MET A 116 4.51 0.55 7.25
CA MET A 116 3.26 0.51 8.00
C MET A 116 3.50 0.09 9.45
N GLN A 117 2.90 0.83 10.39
CA GLN A 117 2.96 0.55 11.82
C GLN A 117 1.57 0.58 12.42
N PHE A 118 1.25 -0.45 13.19
CA PHE A 118 -0.01 -0.56 13.92
C PHE A 118 0.29 -0.44 15.41
N LEU A 119 0.23 0.79 15.92
CA LEU A 119 0.58 1.08 17.31
C LEU A 119 -0.58 0.72 18.22
N ASP A 120 -0.25 0.11 19.36
CA ASP A 120 -1.23 -0.29 20.39
C ASP A 120 -2.36 -1.16 19.82
N TYR A 121 -2.01 -2.05 18.88
CA TYR A 121 -2.99 -2.95 18.29
C TYR A 121 -3.48 -3.96 19.32
N ASP A 122 -4.78 -3.96 19.58
CA ASP A 122 -5.40 -4.86 20.55
C ASP A 122 -6.16 -5.97 19.82
N VAL A 123 -5.65 -7.18 19.94
CA VAL A 123 -6.25 -8.35 19.31
C VAL A 123 -7.67 -8.60 19.82
N THR A 124 -7.91 -8.34 21.11
CA THR A 124 -9.23 -8.56 21.71
C THR A 124 -10.29 -7.62 21.13
N SER A 125 -9.91 -6.37 20.86
CA SER A 125 -10.81 -5.38 20.27
C SER A 125 -10.96 -5.57 18.76
N ASN A 126 -10.11 -6.38 18.15
CA ASN A 126 -10.10 -6.62 16.69
C ASN A 126 -10.17 -8.12 16.39
N PRO A 127 -11.23 -8.83 16.86
CA PRO A 127 -11.32 -10.25 16.65
C PRO A 127 -11.59 -10.59 15.18
N ASN A 128 -10.97 -11.66 14.71
CA ASN A 128 -11.19 -12.19 13.37
C ASN A 128 -10.83 -11.24 12.22
N LYS A 129 -9.99 -10.25 12.47
CA LYS A 129 -9.49 -9.34 11.44
C LYS A 129 -8.41 -10.01 10.61
N ASP A 130 -8.54 -9.92 9.31
CA ASP A 130 -7.53 -10.41 8.37
C ASP A 130 -6.63 -9.26 7.94
N MET A 131 -5.73 -8.85 8.84
CA MET A 131 -4.83 -7.74 8.60
C MET A 131 -3.77 -8.11 7.57
N MET A 132 -3.66 -7.29 6.54
CA MET A 132 -2.67 -7.47 5.48
C MET A 132 -1.93 -6.17 5.20
N VAL A 133 -0.65 -6.28 4.86
CA VAL A 133 0.20 -5.16 4.48
C VAL A 133 0.76 -5.46 3.10
N ALA A 134 0.84 -4.43 2.27
CA ALA A 134 1.44 -4.58 0.95
C ALA A 134 2.97 -4.55 1.05
N GLU A 135 3.61 -5.34 0.20
CA GLU A 135 5.04 -5.23 -0.02
C GLU A 135 5.35 -3.83 -0.53
N MET A 136 6.41 -3.20 -0.02
CA MET A 136 6.82 -1.86 -0.45
C MET A 136 7.10 -1.83 -1.95
N ALA A 137 6.43 -0.95 -2.67
CA ALA A 137 6.68 -0.71 -4.09
C ALA A 137 7.53 0.55 -4.22
N ASN A 138 8.86 0.38 -4.31
CA ASN A 138 9.80 1.48 -4.23
C ASN A 138 10.23 2.01 -5.59
N ASP A 139 10.52 3.32 -5.63
CA ASP A 139 11.11 3.99 -6.79
C ASP A 139 10.28 3.86 -8.08
N LYS A 140 8.97 3.98 -7.97
CA LYS A 140 8.07 3.90 -9.13
C LYS A 140 7.92 5.27 -9.78
N ASN A 141 7.84 5.29 -11.12
CA ASN A 141 7.68 6.54 -11.85
C ASN A 141 6.82 6.35 -13.09
N GLU A 142 6.39 7.46 -13.69
CA GLU A 142 5.48 7.45 -14.83
C GLU A 142 6.06 6.85 -16.11
N ASN A 143 7.38 6.75 -16.19
CA ASN A 143 8.04 6.20 -17.38
C ASN A 143 8.00 4.68 -17.43
N GLU A 144 7.55 4.03 -16.36
CA GLU A 144 7.34 2.59 -16.33
C GLU A 144 6.01 2.28 -17.01
N GLU A 145 6.04 2.00 -18.31
CA GLU A 145 4.83 1.72 -19.09
C GLU A 145 3.88 0.71 -18.42
N THR A 146 4.44 -0.28 -17.74
CA THR A 146 3.66 -1.28 -17.04
C THR A 146 2.74 -0.66 -16.00
N TYR A 147 3.25 0.29 -15.23
CA TYR A 147 2.47 0.92 -14.15
C TYR A 147 1.42 1.89 -14.67
N LEU A 148 1.65 2.48 -15.83
CA LEU A 148 0.66 3.35 -16.46
C LEU A 148 -0.54 2.54 -16.98
N LYS A 149 -0.31 1.31 -17.44
CA LYS A 149 -1.34 0.45 -18.02
C LYS A 149 -2.04 -0.43 -17.01
N THR A 150 -1.30 -0.99 -16.06
CA THR A 150 -1.83 -1.99 -15.13
C THR A 150 -1.91 -1.51 -13.68
N GLY A 151 -1.27 -0.40 -13.36
CA GLY A 151 -1.23 0.14 -12.02
C GLY A 151 -0.03 -0.32 -11.20
N VAL A 152 0.18 0.33 -10.08
CA VAL A 152 1.28 0.03 -9.16
C VAL A 152 1.05 -1.34 -8.51
N PRO A 153 2.02 -2.25 -8.55
CA PRO A 153 1.88 -3.55 -7.89
C PRO A 153 1.66 -3.39 -6.39
N THR A 154 0.55 -3.95 -5.89
CA THR A 154 0.16 -3.92 -4.48
C THR A 154 -0.04 -5.36 -4.03
N LEU A 155 1.03 -5.94 -3.48
CA LEU A 155 1.09 -7.35 -3.12
C LEU A 155 0.85 -7.49 -1.62
N PHE A 156 -0.38 -7.83 -1.24
CA PHE A 156 -0.73 -7.98 0.16
C PHE A 156 -0.25 -9.29 0.75
N SER A 157 0.23 -9.25 1.98
CA SER A 157 0.59 -10.43 2.77
C SER A 157 -0.08 -10.35 4.13
N HIS A 158 -0.49 -11.49 4.67
CA HIS A 158 -1.13 -11.56 5.98
C HIS A 158 -0.13 -11.21 7.08
N VAL A 159 -0.47 -10.21 7.89
CA VAL A 159 0.42 -9.73 8.97
C VAL A 159 0.66 -10.83 10.00
N LEU A 160 -0.39 -11.56 10.36
CA LEU A 160 -0.29 -12.61 11.37
C LEU A 160 0.60 -13.77 10.94
N ALA A 161 0.74 -13.99 9.63
CA ALA A 161 1.64 -15.01 9.10
C ALA A 161 3.11 -14.64 9.23
N GLN A 162 3.39 -13.35 9.48
CA GLN A 162 4.75 -12.82 9.61
C GLN A 162 5.21 -12.68 11.06
N ILE A 163 4.31 -12.89 12.01
CA ILE A 163 4.63 -12.80 13.42
C ILE A 163 5.26 -14.11 13.87
N GLN A 164 6.48 -14.02 14.38
CA GLN A 164 7.15 -15.18 14.99
C GLN A 164 6.80 -15.24 16.46
N PHE A 165 6.12 -16.30 16.85
CA PHE A 165 5.85 -16.56 18.26
C PHE A 165 7.08 -17.24 18.87
N LYS A 166 7.58 -16.66 19.92
CA LYS A 166 8.69 -17.23 20.68
C LYS A 166 8.15 -17.90 21.93
#